data_48a810853c445e8f511a687e95332bf0
#
_entry.id   48a810853c445e8f511a687e95332bf0
#
_cell.length_a   1.000
_cell.length_b   1.000
_cell.length_c   1.000
_cell.angle_alpha   90.00
_cell.angle_beta   90.00
_cell.angle_gamma   90.00
#
_symmetry.space_group_name_H-M   'P 1'
#
loop_
_entity.id
_entity.type
_entity.pdbx_description
1 polymer ?
#
loop_
_entity_poly.entity_id
_entity_poly.type
_entity_poly.pdbx_seq_one_letter_code
_entity_poly.pdbx_strand_id
1 'polypeptide(L)'
;MAVVKELIREESDGSISFGNYTLAQKAKLEDFEHAGDLYKVKTFSTMTKLEKNGLFLYESVPGTSVSHFQETADGVSFEVEGADDAQLIIGLCDDTQYEVFVAGKSAGKMNTGLGGKLNVSVELAGMGEV
;
A
#
# COMPACT_ATOMS: atom_id res chain seq x y z
N MET A 1 15.07 -3.89 0.31
CA MET A 1 13.88 -4.31 1.04
C MET A 1 13.29 -5.56 0.42
N ALA A 2 12.90 -6.47 1.22
CA ALA A 2 12.43 -7.75 0.74
C ALA A 2 10.91 -7.80 0.69
N VAL A 3 10.43 -8.76 -0.09
CA VAL A 3 9.01 -9.10 -0.08
C VAL A 3 8.63 -9.62 1.30
N VAL A 4 7.34 -9.55 1.62
CA VAL A 4 6.82 -10.01 2.90
C VAL A 4 6.33 -11.45 2.72
N LYS A 5 7.15 -12.41 3.15
CA LYS A 5 6.86 -13.84 2.94
C LYS A 5 5.62 -14.29 3.67
N GLU A 6 5.34 -13.72 4.84
CA GLU A 6 4.13 -14.04 5.61
C GLU A 6 2.89 -13.31 5.10
N LEU A 7 2.99 -12.58 4.02
CA LEU A 7 1.98 -11.75 3.35
C LEU A 7 1.68 -10.45 4.08
N ILE A 8 1.69 -10.45 5.40
CA ILE A 8 1.51 -9.25 6.23
C ILE A 8 2.18 -9.49 7.59
N ARG A 9 2.80 -8.46 8.14
CA ARG A 9 3.43 -8.55 9.47
C ARG A 9 3.43 -7.17 10.13
N GLU A 10 3.55 -7.17 11.46
CA GLU A 10 3.73 -5.95 12.25
C GLU A 10 5.21 -5.61 12.34
N GLU A 11 5.53 -4.32 12.27
CA GLU A 11 6.89 -3.85 12.48
C GLU A 11 7.03 -3.31 13.91
N SER A 12 8.26 -3.20 14.38
CA SER A 12 8.52 -2.77 15.75
C SER A 12 8.10 -1.32 16.02
N ASP A 13 7.95 -0.51 14.99
CA ASP A 13 7.55 0.89 15.12
C ASP A 13 6.02 1.09 15.11
N GLY A 14 5.25 0.01 15.10
CA GLY A 14 3.79 0.07 15.06
C GLY A 14 3.20 0.13 13.66
N SER A 15 4.04 0.17 12.63
CA SER A 15 3.58 0.10 11.25
C SER A 15 3.40 -1.36 10.81
N ILE A 16 2.85 -1.57 9.61
CA ILE A 16 2.73 -2.90 9.04
C ILE A 16 3.43 -2.96 7.68
N SER A 17 3.87 -4.16 7.33
CA SER A 17 4.45 -4.45 6.01
C SER A 17 3.65 -5.57 5.38
N PHE A 18 3.41 -5.49 4.07
CA PHE A 18 2.58 -6.48 3.40
C PHE A 18 2.93 -6.58 1.93
N GLY A 19 2.50 -7.70 1.33
CA GLY A 19 2.60 -7.90 -0.11
C GLY A 19 3.81 -8.73 -0.52
N ASN A 20 3.60 -9.56 -1.54
CA ASN A 20 4.67 -10.33 -2.17
C ASN A 20 4.42 -10.42 -3.68
N TYR A 21 5.03 -9.52 -4.43
CA TYR A 21 4.84 -9.44 -5.87
C TYR A 21 5.56 -10.53 -6.65
N THR A 22 6.37 -11.35 -5.97
CA THR A 22 7.10 -12.44 -6.64
C THR A 22 6.26 -13.69 -6.83
N LEU A 23 5.07 -13.75 -6.20
CA LEU A 23 4.22 -14.92 -6.30
C LEU A 23 3.55 -15.00 -7.67
N ALA A 24 3.59 -16.18 -8.29
CA ALA A 24 2.95 -16.40 -9.59
C ALA A 24 1.43 -16.52 -9.44
N GLN A 25 0.96 -16.99 -8.29
CA GLN A 25 -0.46 -17.20 -8.03
C GLN A 25 -0.91 -16.38 -6.83
N LYS A 26 -2.16 -15.96 -6.86
CA LYS A 26 -2.74 -15.14 -5.79
C LYS A 26 -2.70 -15.87 -4.45
N ALA A 27 -2.19 -15.19 -3.45
CA ALA A 27 -2.24 -15.63 -2.07
C ALA A 27 -2.99 -14.60 -1.25
N LYS A 28 -3.66 -15.03 -0.20
CA LYS A 28 -4.39 -14.12 0.67
C LYS A 28 -4.28 -14.56 2.12
N LEU A 29 -4.36 -13.57 3.01
CA LEU A 29 -4.43 -13.78 4.45
C LEU A 29 -5.53 -12.88 4.99
N GLU A 30 -6.43 -13.45 5.78
CA GLU A 30 -7.57 -12.73 6.36
C GLU A 30 -7.44 -12.68 7.87
N ASP A 31 -8.16 -11.75 8.47
CA ASP A 31 -8.28 -11.63 9.92
C ASP A 31 -6.94 -11.44 10.64
N PHE A 32 -6.04 -10.71 10.00
CA PHE A 32 -4.78 -10.33 10.63
C PHE A 32 -5.05 -9.19 11.61
N GLU A 33 -4.87 -9.44 12.89
CA GLU A 33 -5.16 -8.45 13.93
C GLU A 33 -3.97 -7.52 14.16
N HIS A 34 -4.22 -6.22 14.12
CA HIS A 34 -3.19 -5.21 14.39
C HIS A 34 -3.87 -3.96 14.96
N ALA A 35 -3.43 -3.53 16.15
CA ALA A 35 -3.93 -2.31 16.81
C ALA A 35 -5.46 -2.28 16.93
N GLY A 36 -6.09 -3.43 17.14
CA GLY A 36 -7.54 -3.54 17.31
C GLY A 36 -8.32 -3.66 16.02
N ASP A 37 -7.66 -3.65 14.86
CA ASP A 37 -8.31 -3.75 13.55
C ASP A 37 -7.97 -5.09 12.90
N LEU A 38 -8.86 -5.54 11.99
CA LEU A 38 -8.65 -6.77 11.23
C LEU A 38 -8.29 -6.43 9.79
N TYR A 39 -7.17 -6.94 9.33
CA TYR A 39 -6.64 -6.68 8.00
C TYR A 39 -6.75 -7.92 7.12
N LYS A 40 -6.92 -7.67 5.82
CA LYS A 40 -6.91 -8.72 4.80
C LYS A 40 -6.02 -8.28 3.67
N VAL A 41 -5.12 -9.18 3.25
CA VAL A 41 -4.22 -8.92 2.13
C VAL A 41 -4.42 -9.95 1.04
N LYS A 42 -4.38 -9.51 -0.22
CA LYS A 42 -4.30 -10.35 -1.40
C LYS A 42 -3.10 -9.85 -2.18
N THR A 43 -2.23 -10.77 -2.60
CA THR A 43 -1.01 -10.34 -3.27
C THR A 43 -0.49 -11.42 -4.22
N PHE A 44 0.00 -11.00 -5.36
CA PHE A 44 0.74 -11.81 -6.31
C PHE A 44 1.32 -10.88 -7.37
N SER A 45 1.91 -11.41 -8.44
CA SER A 45 2.59 -10.58 -9.44
C SER A 45 1.70 -9.58 -10.15
N THR A 46 0.40 -9.85 -10.26
CA THR A 46 -0.54 -8.99 -10.99
C THR A 46 -1.11 -7.86 -10.14
N MET A 47 -1.30 -8.08 -8.83
CA MET A 47 -1.84 -7.03 -7.96
C MET A 47 -1.54 -7.32 -6.49
N THR A 48 -1.55 -6.25 -5.70
CA THR A 48 -1.52 -6.32 -4.23
C THR A 48 -2.64 -5.45 -3.71
N LYS A 49 -3.41 -5.96 -2.75
CA LYS A 49 -4.55 -5.24 -2.19
C LYS A 49 -4.61 -5.44 -0.69
N LEU A 50 -4.87 -4.38 0.04
CA LEU A 50 -5.03 -4.40 1.50
C LEU A 50 -6.38 -3.81 1.88
N GLU A 51 -7.09 -4.51 2.77
CA GLU A 51 -8.36 -4.04 3.36
C GLU A 51 -8.23 -4.03 4.87
N LYS A 52 -8.86 -3.07 5.52
CA LYS A 52 -8.93 -2.96 6.97
C LYS A 52 -10.39 -2.92 7.39
N ASN A 53 -10.80 -3.90 8.21
CA ASN A 53 -12.20 -4.04 8.66
C ASN A 53 -13.17 -4.07 7.48
N GLY A 54 -12.78 -4.72 6.39
CA GLY A 54 -13.60 -4.82 5.18
C GLY A 54 -13.58 -3.60 4.30
N LEU A 55 -12.82 -2.55 4.66
CA LEU A 55 -12.74 -1.32 3.88
C LEU A 55 -11.45 -1.24 3.09
N PHE A 56 -11.55 -0.73 1.87
CA PHE A 56 -10.41 -0.57 0.97
C PHE A 56 -9.36 0.36 1.59
N LEU A 57 -8.09 -0.05 1.55
CA LEU A 57 -7.00 0.74 2.07
C LEU A 57 -5.88 0.97 1.06
N TYR A 58 -5.52 -0.05 0.29
CA TYR A 58 -4.41 0.03 -0.68
C TYR A 58 -4.61 -0.98 -1.79
N GLU A 59 -4.24 -0.58 -3.01
CA GLU A 59 -4.19 -1.51 -4.15
C GLU A 59 -3.12 -1.07 -5.12
N SER A 60 -2.39 -2.02 -5.67
CA SER A 60 -1.42 -1.73 -6.72
C SER A 60 -1.60 -2.67 -7.90
N VAL A 61 -1.32 -2.17 -9.11
CA VAL A 61 -1.29 -2.96 -10.34
C VAL A 61 -0.06 -2.50 -11.11
N PRO A 62 0.88 -3.39 -11.40
CA PRO A 62 1.03 -4.77 -10.93
C PRO A 62 1.31 -4.87 -9.44
N GLY A 63 1.53 -6.09 -8.95
CA GLY A 63 1.77 -6.32 -7.53
C GLY A 63 3.01 -5.63 -7.01
N THR A 64 2.98 -5.30 -5.73
CA THR A 64 4.08 -4.66 -5.01
C THR A 64 4.23 -5.26 -3.63
N SER A 65 5.32 -4.90 -2.97
CA SER A 65 5.50 -5.15 -1.54
C SER A 65 5.65 -3.81 -0.85
N VAL A 66 4.97 -3.64 0.28
CA VAL A 66 4.90 -2.38 1.00
C VAL A 66 5.50 -2.58 2.38
N SER A 67 6.36 -1.64 2.79
CA SER A 67 7.01 -1.66 4.10
C SER A 67 6.63 -0.44 4.89
N HIS A 68 6.50 -0.62 6.21
CA HIS A 68 6.27 0.48 7.14
C HIS A 68 5.05 1.34 6.76
N PHE A 69 3.97 0.66 6.41
CA PHE A 69 2.71 1.32 6.12
C PHE A 69 2.11 1.84 7.42
N GLN A 70 1.94 3.14 7.51
CA GLN A 70 1.50 3.79 8.73
C GLN A 70 0.46 4.85 8.41
N GLU A 71 -0.71 4.74 9.04
CA GLU A 71 -1.76 5.72 8.93
C GLU A 71 -1.64 6.72 10.07
N THR A 72 -1.85 7.99 9.76
CA THR A 72 -1.90 9.07 10.75
C THR A 72 -3.19 9.84 10.55
N ALA A 73 -3.46 10.80 11.45
CA ALA A 73 -4.64 11.67 11.31
C ALA A 73 -4.60 12.48 10.01
N ASP A 74 -3.41 12.74 9.48
CA ASP A 74 -3.21 13.61 8.32
C ASP A 74 -2.97 12.86 7.01
N GLY A 75 -2.84 11.54 7.05
CA GLY A 75 -2.58 10.79 5.82
C GLY A 75 -1.93 9.44 6.07
N VAL A 76 -1.09 9.04 5.14
CA VAL A 76 -0.44 7.72 5.17
C VAL A 76 0.99 7.83 4.64
N SER A 77 1.87 7.01 5.19
CA SER A 77 3.27 6.97 4.82
C SER A 77 3.70 5.51 4.66
N PHE A 78 4.48 5.22 3.61
CA PHE A 78 5.00 3.86 3.39
C PHE A 78 6.12 3.85 2.37
N GLU A 79 6.82 2.72 2.31
CA GLU A 79 7.81 2.43 1.27
C GLU A 79 7.27 1.32 0.39
N VAL A 80 7.55 1.38 -0.91
CA VAL A 80 7.01 0.41 -1.87
C VAL A 80 8.11 -0.09 -2.79
N GLU A 81 8.01 -1.39 -3.12
CA GLU A 81 8.95 -2.09 -4.00
C GLU A 81 8.17 -2.97 -4.97
N GLY A 82 8.63 -3.05 -6.20
CA GLY A 82 8.01 -3.91 -7.21
C GLY A 82 8.92 -4.11 -8.40
N ALA A 83 8.55 -5.08 -9.26
CA ALA A 83 9.33 -5.41 -10.45
C ALA A 83 9.17 -4.37 -11.56
N ASP A 84 8.02 -3.72 -11.61
CA ASP A 84 7.67 -2.76 -12.66
C ASP A 84 7.06 -1.51 -12.07
N ASP A 85 6.96 -0.47 -12.89
CA ASP A 85 6.23 0.73 -12.52
C ASP A 85 4.78 0.36 -12.21
N ALA A 86 4.20 1.02 -11.23
CA ALA A 86 2.90 0.64 -10.71
C ALA A 86 1.96 1.82 -10.54
N GLN A 87 0.67 1.52 -10.67
CA GLN A 87 -0.41 2.40 -10.27
C GLN A 87 -0.82 2.03 -8.86
N LEU A 88 -0.85 3.00 -7.97
CA LEU A 88 -1.27 2.81 -6.59
C LEU A 88 -2.60 3.51 -6.37
N ILE A 89 -3.53 2.84 -5.68
CA ILE A 89 -4.79 3.43 -5.24
C ILE A 89 -4.82 3.34 -3.74
N ILE A 90 -4.99 4.48 -3.07
CA ILE A 90 -4.92 4.56 -1.62
C ILE A 90 -6.25 5.05 -1.07
N GLY A 91 -6.78 4.35 -0.06
CA GLY A 91 -8.03 4.72 0.60
C GLY A 91 -7.76 5.75 1.69
N LEU A 92 -8.32 6.94 1.53
CA LEU A 92 -8.15 8.05 2.45
C LEU A 92 -9.53 8.67 2.72
N CYS A 93 -9.57 9.86 3.29
CA CYS A 93 -10.84 10.55 3.56
C CYS A 93 -11.50 11.04 2.27
N ASP A 94 -12.84 11.03 2.24
CA ASP A 94 -13.62 11.51 1.09
C ASP A 94 -13.42 13.00 0.87
N ASP A 95 -13.44 13.41 -0.41
CA ASP A 95 -13.43 14.82 -0.82
C ASP A 95 -12.38 15.66 -0.10
N THR A 96 -11.20 15.07 0.10
CA THR A 96 -10.11 15.72 0.83
C THR A 96 -8.92 15.93 -0.10
N GLN A 97 -8.27 17.09 0.04
CA GLN A 97 -7.07 17.37 -0.72
C GLN A 97 -5.84 16.90 0.07
N TYR A 98 -4.96 16.17 -0.61
CA TYR A 98 -3.70 15.71 -0.04
C TYR A 98 -2.54 16.17 -0.89
N GLU A 99 -1.43 16.49 -0.25
CA GLU A 99 -0.19 16.69 -0.96
C GLU A 99 0.54 15.35 -1.01
N VAL A 100 0.99 14.96 -2.21
CA VAL A 100 1.61 13.66 -2.44
C VAL A 100 3.11 13.85 -2.60
N PHE A 101 3.86 13.08 -1.83
CA PHE A 101 5.33 13.08 -1.92
C PHE A 101 5.79 11.71 -2.39
N VAL A 102 6.66 11.68 -3.40
CA VAL A 102 7.26 10.44 -3.90
C VAL A 102 8.76 10.61 -3.82
N ALA A 103 9.41 9.70 -3.09
CA ALA A 103 10.85 9.76 -2.85
C ALA A 103 11.29 11.11 -2.27
N GLY A 104 10.45 11.67 -1.38
CA GLY A 104 10.73 12.95 -0.73
C GLY A 104 10.44 14.19 -1.55
N LYS A 105 9.96 14.03 -2.78
CA LYS A 105 9.65 15.16 -3.67
C LYS A 105 8.15 15.30 -3.85
N SER A 106 7.65 16.53 -3.80
CA SER A 106 6.22 16.79 -3.98
C SER A 106 5.81 16.47 -5.42
N ALA A 107 4.77 15.66 -5.57
CA ALA A 107 4.13 15.40 -6.85
C ALA A 107 2.90 16.28 -7.04
N GLY A 108 2.65 17.21 -6.11
CA GLY A 108 1.54 18.13 -6.18
C GLY A 108 0.40 17.74 -5.27
N LYS A 109 -0.68 18.48 -5.35
CA LYS A 109 -1.88 18.25 -4.54
C LYS A 109 -2.90 17.50 -5.36
N MET A 110 -3.57 16.53 -4.73
CA MET A 110 -4.59 15.70 -5.37
C MET A 110 -5.79 15.58 -4.46
N ASN A 111 -6.98 15.51 -5.07
CA ASN A 111 -8.23 15.35 -4.35
C ASN A 111 -8.68 13.90 -4.44
N THR A 112 -9.18 13.35 -3.33
CA THR A 112 -9.68 11.98 -3.30
C THR A 112 -11.05 11.83 -3.96
N GLY A 113 -11.86 12.86 -3.91
CA GLY A 113 -13.20 12.78 -4.44
C GLY A 113 -14.12 11.90 -3.61
N LEU A 114 -15.25 11.53 -4.18
CA LEU A 114 -16.24 10.69 -3.52
C LEU A 114 -15.70 9.26 -3.42
N GLY A 115 -15.74 8.68 -2.25
CA GLY A 115 -15.20 7.33 -2.01
C GLY A 115 -13.79 7.32 -1.45
N GLY A 116 -13.12 8.47 -1.39
CA GLY A 116 -11.84 8.60 -0.70
C GLY A 116 -10.65 7.91 -1.36
N LYS A 117 -10.68 7.68 -2.67
CA LYS A 117 -9.57 7.00 -3.36
C LYS A 117 -8.64 7.98 -4.03
N LEU A 118 -7.34 7.79 -3.82
CA LEU A 118 -6.28 8.59 -4.42
C LEU A 118 -5.44 7.71 -5.33
N ASN A 119 -5.25 8.14 -6.59
CA ASN A 119 -4.48 7.40 -7.58
C ASN A 119 -3.10 8.02 -7.74
N VAL A 120 -2.05 7.21 -7.63
CA VAL A 120 -0.67 7.66 -7.77
C VAL A 120 0.09 6.70 -8.65
N SER A 121 0.84 7.23 -9.63
CA SER A 121 1.75 6.43 -10.44
C SER A 121 3.15 6.52 -9.87
N VAL A 122 3.82 5.38 -9.73
CA VAL A 122 5.19 5.35 -9.22
C VAL A 122 6.09 4.56 -10.15
N GLU A 123 7.32 5.03 -10.30
CA GLU A 123 8.34 4.35 -11.10
C GLU A 123 9.17 3.47 -10.18
N LEU A 124 9.05 2.16 -10.35
CA LEU A 124 9.75 1.19 -9.51
C LEU A 124 10.76 0.38 -10.29
N ALA A 125 10.57 0.22 -11.60
CA ALA A 125 11.48 -0.55 -12.43
C ALA A 125 12.86 0.13 -12.43
N GLY A 126 13.87 -0.60 -11.96
CA GLY A 126 15.23 -0.06 -11.87
C GLY A 126 15.48 0.90 -10.72
N MET A 127 14.44 1.23 -9.95
CA MET A 127 14.57 2.17 -8.82
C MET A 127 14.81 1.45 -7.50
N GLY A 128 14.47 0.17 -7.42
CA GLY A 128 14.48 -0.52 -6.16
C GLY A 128 13.30 -0.10 -5.31
N GLU A 129 13.57 0.50 -4.17
CA GLU A 129 12.54 0.88 -3.21
C GLU A 129 12.26 2.38 -3.25
N VAL A 130 11.01 2.75 -3.20
CA VAL A 130 10.56 4.15 -3.16
C VAL A 130 9.67 4.38 -1.95
#